data_74c93861c6be4c05a42f88581cd8eac2
#
_entry.id   74c93861c6be4c05a42f88581cd8eac2
#
_cell.length_a   1.000
_cell.length_b   1.000
_cell.length_c   1.000
_cell.angle_alpha   90.00
_cell.angle_beta   90.00
_cell.angle_gamma   90.00
#
_symmetry.space_group_name_H-M   'P 1'
#
loop_
_entity.id
_entity.type
_entity.pdbx_description
1 polymer ?
#
loop_
_entity_poly.entity_id
_entity_poly.type
_entity_poly.pdbx_seq_one_letter_code
_entity_poly.pdbx_strand_id
1 'polypeptide(L)'
;MECILRRTSQFKSSFKRAKKRGLNVTLLEEVVGKLMQNKPLEEKHHNHEFVGNMRGIWECHIQPDWLLLYLKEFDEKESKEILVLTLVDTGTHSDIFKR
;
A
#
# COMPACT_ATOMS: atom_id res chain seq x y z
N MET A 1 5.07 9.32 -16.19
CA MET A 1 4.69 9.92 -14.89
C MET A 1 5.74 9.60 -13.86
N GLU A 2 6.19 10.62 -13.16
CA GLU A 2 7.15 10.45 -12.07
C GLU A 2 6.44 9.99 -10.82
N CYS A 3 7.06 9.10 -10.06
CA CYS A 3 6.50 8.60 -8.81
C CYS A 3 7.48 8.75 -7.66
N ILE A 4 7.01 9.32 -6.56
CA ILE A 4 7.74 9.39 -5.31
C ILE A 4 7.13 8.33 -4.38
N LEU A 5 7.96 7.40 -3.90
CA LEU A 5 7.53 6.36 -2.96
C LEU A 5 7.91 6.77 -1.55
N ARG A 6 6.93 6.80 -0.65
CA ARG A 6 7.12 7.08 0.77
C ARG A 6 6.65 5.90 1.61
N ARG A 7 7.25 5.72 2.76
CA ARG A 7 6.90 4.66 3.71
C ARG A 7 6.81 5.23 5.11
N THR A 8 5.72 4.95 5.81
CA THR A 8 5.58 5.35 7.21
C THR A 8 6.47 4.46 8.09
N SER A 9 6.76 4.93 9.31
CA SER A 9 7.46 4.13 10.31
C SER A 9 6.69 2.86 10.64
N GLN A 10 5.36 2.96 10.71
CA GLN A 10 4.49 1.81 10.95
C GLN A 10 4.64 0.79 9.84
N PHE A 11 4.64 1.22 8.57
CA PHE A 11 4.82 0.31 7.45
C PHE A 11 6.16 -0.43 7.55
N LYS A 12 7.24 0.30 7.83
CA LYS A 12 8.58 -0.30 7.92
C LYS A 12 8.63 -1.38 8.99
N SER A 13 8.05 -1.12 10.15
CA SER A 13 7.98 -2.08 11.25
C SER A 13 7.13 -3.30 10.88
N SER A 14 5.95 -3.07 10.31
CA SER A 14 5.05 -4.13 9.88
C SER A 14 5.64 -4.98 8.76
N PHE A 15 6.36 -4.36 7.84
CA PHE A 15 7.02 -5.07 6.74
C PHE A 15 8.10 -6.02 7.27
N LYS A 16 8.88 -5.56 8.25
CA LYS A 16 9.87 -6.40 8.94
C LYS A 16 9.22 -7.64 9.54
N ARG A 17 8.07 -7.45 10.20
CA ARG A 17 7.30 -8.56 10.79
C ARG A 17 6.81 -9.52 9.72
N ALA A 18 6.32 -9.01 8.58
CA ALA A 18 5.88 -9.84 7.46
C ALA A 18 7.01 -10.73 6.95
N LYS A 19 8.22 -10.16 6.81
CA LYS A 19 9.40 -10.93 6.40
C LYS A 19 9.74 -12.03 7.41
N LYS A 20 9.67 -11.73 8.69
CA LYS A 20 9.93 -12.71 9.76
C LYS A 20 8.91 -13.84 9.76
N ARG A 21 7.67 -13.56 9.36
CA ARG A 21 6.62 -14.57 9.23
C ARG A 21 6.77 -15.43 7.98
N GLY A 22 7.74 -15.12 7.13
CA GLY A 22 8.00 -15.89 5.92
C GLY A 22 7.07 -15.54 4.75
N LEU A 23 6.39 -14.40 4.79
CA LEU A 23 5.53 -13.97 3.69
C LEU A 23 6.38 -13.64 2.46
N ASN A 24 5.85 -13.95 1.29
CA ASN A 24 6.56 -13.70 0.04
C ASN A 24 6.54 -12.22 -0.34
N VAL A 25 7.60 -11.50 0.01
CA VAL A 25 7.69 -10.05 -0.23
C VAL A 25 7.65 -9.68 -1.71
N THR A 26 7.96 -10.60 -2.61
CA THR A 26 7.87 -10.34 -4.05
C THR A 26 6.43 -10.01 -4.45
N LEU A 27 5.44 -10.66 -3.81
CA LEU A 27 4.03 -10.38 -4.08
C LEU A 27 3.66 -8.95 -3.73
N LEU A 28 4.17 -8.45 -2.60
CA LEU A 28 3.95 -7.07 -2.19
C LEU A 28 4.64 -6.12 -3.18
N GLU A 29 5.87 -6.42 -3.56
CA GLU A 29 6.63 -5.59 -4.50
C GLU A 29 5.94 -5.48 -5.86
N GLU A 30 5.32 -6.57 -6.34
CA GLU A 30 4.56 -6.55 -7.59
C GLU A 30 3.36 -5.61 -7.53
N VAL A 31 2.62 -5.66 -6.41
CA VAL A 31 1.47 -4.77 -6.19
C VAL A 31 1.93 -3.32 -6.11
N VAL A 32 2.98 -3.05 -5.34
CA VAL A 32 3.54 -1.70 -5.20
C VAL A 32 4.02 -1.18 -6.55
N GLY A 33 4.65 -2.04 -7.36
CA GLY A 33 5.11 -1.68 -8.69
C GLY A 33 3.97 -1.21 -9.60
N LYS A 34 2.83 -1.89 -9.56
CA LYS A 34 1.64 -1.49 -10.32
C LYS A 34 1.09 -0.15 -9.82
N LEU A 35 1.04 0.04 -8.50
CA LEU A 35 0.58 1.30 -7.92
C LEU A 35 1.50 2.46 -8.32
N MET A 36 2.80 2.24 -8.33
CA MET A 36 3.78 3.26 -8.74
C MET A 36 3.65 3.65 -10.21
N GLN A 37 3.17 2.74 -11.04
CA GLN A 37 2.92 3.00 -12.46
C GLN A 37 1.50 3.53 -12.71
N ASN A 38 0.74 3.74 -11.65
CA ASN A 38 -0.66 4.15 -11.71
C ASN A 38 -1.52 3.21 -12.55
N LYS A 39 -1.21 1.92 -12.47
CA LYS A 39 -1.98 0.87 -13.16
C LYS A 39 -3.04 0.29 -12.22
N PRO A 40 -4.19 -0.14 -12.76
CA PRO A 40 -5.21 -0.78 -11.94
C PRO A 40 -4.70 -2.13 -11.42
N LEU A 41 -5.14 -2.49 -10.22
CA LEU A 41 -4.85 -3.80 -9.63
C LEU A 41 -5.87 -4.81 -10.14
N GLU A 42 -5.47 -6.09 -10.19
CA GLU A 42 -6.39 -7.17 -10.54
C GLU A 42 -7.49 -7.30 -9.48
N GLU A 43 -8.65 -7.83 -9.88
CA GLU A 43 -9.81 -7.99 -8.99
C GLU A 43 -9.48 -8.79 -7.72
N LYS A 44 -8.59 -9.78 -7.83
CA LYS A 44 -8.19 -10.61 -6.68
C LYS A 44 -7.60 -9.80 -5.53
N HIS A 45 -7.15 -8.58 -5.79
CA HIS A 45 -6.57 -7.72 -4.76
C HIS A 45 -7.62 -6.88 -4.02
N HIS A 46 -8.88 -6.94 -4.41
CA HIS A 46 -9.99 -6.24 -3.75
C HIS A 46 -9.64 -4.82 -3.36
N ASN A 47 -9.12 -4.05 -4.31
CA ASN A 47 -8.69 -2.68 -4.07
C ASN A 47 -9.90 -1.78 -3.78
N HIS A 48 -9.95 -1.20 -2.59
CA HIS A 48 -11.06 -0.36 -2.18
C HIS A 48 -10.62 0.65 -1.12
N GLU A 49 -11.45 1.67 -0.91
CA GLU A 49 -11.19 2.67 0.11
C GLU A 49 -11.27 2.04 1.50
N PHE A 50 -10.30 2.35 2.35
CA PHE A 50 -10.23 1.78 3.69
C PHE A 50 -11.40 2.29 4.55
N VAL A 51 -12.16 1.35 5.12
CA VAL A 51 -13.30 1.66 5.99
C VAL A 51 -12.81 1.69 7.43
N GLY A 52 -12.15 2.78 7.80
CA GLY A 52 -11.62 2.97 9.13
C GLY A 52 -11.57 4.44 9.47
N ASN A 53 -10.83 4.80 10.51
CA ASN A 53 -10.74 6.18 10.98
C ASN A 53 -9.85 7.09 10.13
N MET A 54 -9.15 6.54 9.16
CA MET A 54 -8.24 7.32 8.32
C MET A 54 -8.86 7.59 6.95
N ARG A 55 -9.13 8.86 6.66
CA ARG A 55 -9.67 9.26 5.36
C ARG A 55 -8.60 9.26 4.28
N GLY A 56 -8.99 8.91 3.08
CA GLY A 56 -8.11 8.91 1.92
C GLY A 56 -7.18 7.72 1.82
N ILE A 57 -7.23 6.82 2.78
CA ILE A 57 -6.42 5.61 2.77
C ILE A 57 -7.14 4.53 1.95
N TRP A 58 -6.39 3.83 1.13
CA TRP A 58 -6.88 2.70 0.35
C TRP A 58 -6.33 1.40 0.91
N GLU A 59 -7.09 0.34 0.73
CA GLU A 59 -6.76 -1.00 1.17
C GLU A 59 -6.77 -1.93 -0.03
N CYS A 60 -5.76 -2.78 -0.14
CA CYS A 60 -5.79 -3.88 -1.09
C CYS A 60 -5.26 -5.15 -0.42
N HIS A 61 -5.60 -6.30 -0.99
CA HIS A 61 -5.18 -7.60 -0.48
C HIS A 61 -4.01 -8.10 -1.32
N ILE A 62 -2.84 -8.25 -0.71
CA ILE A 62 -1.70 -8.92 -1.35
C ILE A 62 -2.03 -10.40 -1.48
N GLN A 63 -2.58 -10.97 -0.41
CA GLN A 63 -3.15 -12.31 -0.31
C GLN A 63 -4.42 -12.19 0.54
N PRO A 64 -5.28 -13.23 0.62
CA PRO A 64 -6.56 -13.11 1.32
C PRO A 64 -6.52 -12.52 2.72
N ASP A 65 -5.49 -12.81 3.52
CA ASP A 65 -5.33 -12.20 4.84
C ASP A 65 -4.03 -11.41 4.97
N TRP A 66 -3.56 -10.86 3.89
CA TRP A 66 -2.38 -9.98 3.91
C TRP A 66 -2.72 -8.69 3.18
N LEU A 67 -2.94 -7.64 3.96
CA LEU A 67 -3.39 -6.34 3.49
C LEU A 67 -2.23 -5.37 3.28
N LEU A 68 -2.44 -4.42 2.38
CA LEU A 68 -1.59 -3.25 2.22
C LEU A 68 -2.48 -2.03 2.30
N LEU A 69 -2.15 -1.10 3.21
CA LEU A 69 -2.80 0.20 3.29
C LEU A 69 -1.88 1.23 2.64
N TYR A 70 -2.43 2.04 1.76
CA TYR A 70 -1.64 3.05 1.05
C TYR A 70 -2.44 4.32 0.81
N LEU A 71 -1.71 5.40 0.59
CA LEU A 71 -2.27 6.69 0.23
C LEU A 71 -1.68 7.10 -1.11
N LYS A 72 -2.53 7.53 -2.01
CA LYS A 72 -2.14 7.91 -3.35
C LYS A 72 -2.53 9.36 -3.57
N GLU A 73 -1.54 10.20 -3.83
CA GLU A 73 -1.74 11.63 -4.03
C GLU A 73 -1.10 12.06 -5.33
N PHE A 74 -1.67 13.07 -5.97
CA PHE A 74 -1.10 13.65 -7.17
C PHE A 74 -0.70 15.08 -6.86
N ASP A 75 0.54 15.41 -7.19
CA ASP A 75 1.07 16.75 -7.03
C ASP A 75 1.49 17.28 -8.39
N GLU A 76 1.37 18.59 -8.58
CA GLU A 76 1.76 19.21 -9.83
C GLU A 76 2.93 20.14 -9.55
N LYS A 77 4.07 19.88 -10.19
CA LYS A 77 5.29 20.64 -10.00
C LYS A 77 5.90 20.95 -11.36
N GLU A 78 6.08 22.22 -11.65
CA GLU A 78 6.67 22.68 -12.93
C GLU A 78 5.94 22.11 -14.15
N SER A 79 4.61 22.10 -14.12
CA SER A 79 3.75 21.54 -15.17
C SER A 79 3.88 20.05 -15.37
N LYS A 80 4.47 19.34 -14.40
CA LYS A 80 4.56 17.87 -14.40
C LYS A 80 3.70 17.30 -13.28
N GLU A 81 2.97 16.25 -13.62
CA GLU A 81 2.17 15.54 -12.65
C GLU A 81 3.06 14.50 -11.95
N ILE A 82 3.09 14.53 -10.63
CA ILE A 82 3.88 13.63 -9.82
C ILE A 82 2.93 12.80 -8.96
N LEU A 83 3.07 11.48 -9.03
CA LEU A 83 2.36 10.56 -8.15
C LEU A 83 3.17 10.40 -6.86
N VAL A 84 2.54 10.69 -5.73
CA VAL A 84 3.14 10.41 -4.42
C VAL A 84 2.40 9.23 -3.83
N LEU A 85 3.09 8.11 -3.73
CA LEU A 85 2.56 6.87 -3.15
C LEU A 85 3.15 6.67 -1.77
N THR A 86 2.30 6.66 -0.74
CA THR A 86 2.73 6.41 0.63
C THR A 86 2.23 5.04 1.08
N LEU A 87 3.15 4.16 1.44
CA LEU A 87 2.80 2.87 2.04
C LEU A 87 2.59 3.12 3.53
N VAL A 88 1.35 2.93 3.99
CA VAL A 88 0.93 3.31 5.33
C VAL A 88 1.11 2.17 6.32
N ASP A 89 0.71 0.97 5.96
CA ASP A 89 0.81 -0.20 6.81
C ASP A 89 0.62 -1.47 6.00
N THR A 90 1.01 -2.60 6.58
CA THR A 90 0.75 -3.92 6.00
C THR A 90 0.60 -4.93 7.15
N GLY A 91 -0.19 -5.97 6.93
CA GLY A 91 -0.41 -7.00 7.94
C GLY A 91 -1.70 -7.76 7.71
N THR A 92 -2.04 -8.63 8.64
CA THR A 92 -3.31 -9.35 8.62
C THR A 92 -4.45 -8.42 9.04
N HIS A 93 -5.69 -8.87 8.87
CA HIS A 93 -6.85 -8.13 9.37
C HIS A 93 -6.71 -7.89 10.88
N SER A 94 -6.28 -8.90 11.64
CA SER A 94 -6.05 -8.76 13.06
C SER A 94 -4.99 -7.71 13.38
N ASP A 95 -3.89 -7.72 12.65
CA ASP A 95 -2.82 -6.74 12.87
C ASP A 95 -3.31 -5.31 12.69
N ILE A 96 -4.11 -5.09 11.67
CA ILE A 96 -4.54 -3.74 11.28
C ILE A 96 -5.73 -3.26 12.11
N PHE A 97 -6.74 -4.09 12.30
CA PHE A 97 -7.99 -3.68 12.94
C PHE A 97 -7.99 -3.78 14.47
N LYS A 98 -6.98 -4.36 15.08
CA LYS A 98 -6.86 -4.46 16.54
C LYS A 98 -5.91 -3.44 17.18
N ARG A 99 -5.41 -2.52 16.40
CA ARG A 99 -4.52 -1.46 16.90
C ARG A 99 -5.29 -0.29 17.47
#